data_f65c886a19021bb0c74a63290c21982e
#
_entry.id   f65c886a19021bb0c74a63290c21982e
#
_cell.length_a   1.000
_cell.length_b   1.000
_cell.length_c   1.000
_cell.angle_alpha   90.00
_cell.angle_beta   90.00
_cell.angle_gamma   90.00
#
_symmetry.space_group_name_H-M   'P 1'
#
loop_
_entity.id
_entity.type
_entity.pdbx_description
1 polymer ?
#
loop_
_entity_poly.entity_id
_entity_poly.type
_entity_poly.pdbx_seq_one_letter_code
_entity_poly.pdbx_strand_id
1 'polypeptide(L)'
;DVLGSRGLGDVYKRQFKDLFREFDVRSARNQWYLKLTLIVSSAMLIVSLLGLPRAMWAGIACMSVCLPFTEDGKMRAVDRGVFNIAGCALFLVLYLILPESGRSMIGIIGGIGVGYSAGYKWQTVFNTFGALAIAASLFGLPMALLLRSGINVTASLYTVVCNVVYDLSLIHIS
;
A
#
# COMPACT_ATOMS: atom_id res chain seq x y z
N ASP A 1 33.77 25.68 -9.52
CA ASP A 1 32.55 24.96 -9.18
C ASP A 1 32.72 23.53 -8.64
N VAL A 2 33.92 23.21 -8.16
CA VAL A 2 34.22 21.91 -7.51
C VAL A 2 33.77 21.87 -6.04
N LEU A 3 33.44 23.00 -5.45
CA LEU A 3 33.03 23.13 -4.04
C LEU A 3 31.58 22.68 -3.78
N GLY A 4 30.68 22.75 -4.76
CA GLY A 4 29.29 22.39 -4.59
C GLY A 4 29.04 20.87 -4.52
N SER A 5 29.78 20.06 -5.28
CA SER A 5 29.61 18.62 -5.33
C SER A 5 30.17 17.87 -4.10
N ARG A 6 31.27 18.41 -3.51
CA ARG A 6 31.84 17.87 -2.27
C ARG A 6 30.96 18.16 -1.05
N GLY A 7 30.34 19.36 -1.01
CA GLY A 7 29.45 19.74 0.10
C GLY A 7 28.19 18.87 0.17
N LEU A 8 27.57 18.55 -0.97
CA LEU A 8 26.39 17.68 -1.02
C LEU A 8 26.68 16.25 -0.54
N GLY A 9 27.80 15.67 -0.99
CA GLY A 9 28.19 14.31 -0.55
C GLY A 9 28.45 14.22 0.96
N ASP A 10 29.01 15.25 1.57
CA ASP A 10 29.27 15.29 3.02
C ASP A 10 28.00 15.55 3.83
N VAL A 11 27.06 16.32 3.31
CA VAL A 11 25.72 16.53 3.91
C VAL A 11 24.95 15.21 3.92
N TYR A 12 24.93 14.47 2.82
CA TYR A 12 24.27 13.16 2.77
C TYR A 12 24.92 12.13 3.72
N LYS A 13 26.24 12.08 3.81
CA LYS A 13 26.95 11.20 4.72
C LYS A 13 26.68 11.54 6.19
N ARG A 14 26.59 12.83 6.54
CA ARG A 14 26.22 13.28 7.89
C ARG A 14 24.78 12.94 8.21
N GLN A 15 23.84 13.23 7.31
CA GLN A 15 22.44 12.86 7.48
C GLN A 15 22.24 11.35 7.68
N PHE A 16 22.99 10.52 6.93
CA PHE A 16 22.94 9.07 7.10
C PHE A 16 23.49 8.61 8.45
N LYS A 17 24.61 9.18 8.91
CA LYS A 17 25.16 8.90 10.24
C LYS A 17 24.24 9.36 11.37
N ASP A 18 23.65 10.52 11.23
CA ASP A 18 22.76 11.11 12.23
C ASP A 18 21.45 10.29 12.32
N LEU A 19 20.95 9.74 11.20
CA LEU A 19 19.80 8.84 11.17
C LEU A 19 20.01 7.58 12.03
N PHE A 20 21.22 7.00 11.98
CA PHE A 20 21.57 5.82 12.78
C PHE A 20 21.96 6.17 14.22
N ARG A 21 22.55 7.35 14.45
CA ARG A 21 22.98 7.82 15.77
C ARG A 21 21.79 8.24 16.64
N GLU A 22 20.74 8.78 16.02
CA GLU A 22 19.49 9.19 16.68
C GLU A 22 18.43 8.08 16.71
N PHE A 23 18.80 6.83 16.37
CA PHE A 23 17.87 5.72 16.40
C PHE A 23 17.57 5.30 17.84
N ASP A 24 16.60 5.96 18.45
CA ASP A 24 16.06 5.57 19.74
C ASP A 24 14.81 4.71 19.53
N VAL A 25 14.88 3.43 19.93
CA VAL A 25 13.79 2.47 19.84
C VAL A 25 12.56 2.91 20.66
N ARG A 26 12.77 3.77 21.67
CA ARG A 26 11.71 4.30 22.51
C ARG A 26 10.96 5.49 21.88
N SER A 27 11.52 6.09 20.84
CA SER A 27 10.87 7.17 20.09
C SER A 27 9.63 6.65 19.38
N ALA A 28 8.48 7.32 19.54
CA ALA A 28 7.21 6.97 18.91
C ALA A 28 7.33 6.86 17.37
N ARG A 29 8.17 7.70 16.75
CA ARG A 29 8.48 7.65 15.32
C ARG A 29 9.16 6.32 14.93
N ASN A 30 10.19 5.91 15.67
CA ASN A 30 10.95 4.70 15.36
C ASN A 30 10.13 3.45 15.66
N GLN A 31 9.31 3.46 16.70
CA GLN A 31 8.34 2.40 16.98
C GLN A 31 7.34 2.22 15.84
N TRP A 32 6.83 3.32 15.28
CA TRP A 32 5.96 3.24 14.11
C TRP A 32 6.67 2.68 12.89
N TYR A 33 7.92 3.07 12.61
CA TYR A 33 8.70 2.48 11.52
C TYR A 33 8.93 0.99 11.68
N LEU A 34 9.26 0.54 12.90
CA LEU A 34 9.42 -0.89 13.20
C LEU A 34 8.10 -1.65 13.00
N LYS A 35 7.00 -1.11 13.53
CA LYS A 35 5.67 -1.67 13.34
C LYS A 35 5.32 -1.78 11.85
N LEU A 36 5.50 -0.70 11.10
CA LEU A 36 5.25 -0.67 9.66
C LEU A 36 6.08 -1.73 8.92
N THR A 37 7.37 -1.80 9.20
CA THR A 37 8.27 -2.76 8.56
C THR A 37 7.86 -4.20 8.84
N LEU A 38 7.55 -4.52 10.09
CA LEU A 38 7.11 -5.87 10.47
C LEU A 38 5.80 -6.27 9.81
N ILE A 39 4.80 -5.38 9.80
CA ILE A 39 3.50 -5.65 9.21
C ILE A 39 3.61 -5.84 7.70
N VAL A 40 4.35 -4.96 7.01
CA VAL A 40 4.49 -5.03 5.55
C VAL A 40 5.27 -6.27 5.13
N SER A 41 6.42 -6.54 5.75
CA SER A 41 7.26 -7.68 5.39
C SER A 41 6.59 -9.02 5.71
N SER A 42 5.92 -9.14 6.85
CA SER A 42 5.20 -10.37 7.20
C SER A 42 3.99 -10.60 6.29
N ALA A 43 3.22 -9.57 5.95
CA ALA A 43 2.11 -9.70 5.01
C ALA A 43 2.58 -10.16 3.62
N MET A 44 3.65 -9.54 3.10
CA MET A 44 4.22 -9.95 1.81
C MET A 44 4.78 -11.37 1.86
N LEU A 45 5.43 -11.75 2.96
CA LEU A 45 5.96 -13.11 3.16
C LEU A 45 4.82 -14.13 3.16
N ILE A 46 3.74 -13.89 3.92
CA ILE A 46 2.58 -14.78 3.99
C ILE A 46 1.98 -14.98 2.59
N VAL A 47 1.73 -13.91 1.84
CA VAL A 47 1.16 -13.99 0.49
C VAL A 47 2.09 -14.75 -0.46
N SER A 48 3.42 -14.56 -0.33
CA SER A 48 4.43 -15.27 -1.12
C SER A 48 4.49 -16.76 -0.77
N LEU A 49 4.43 -17.12 0.50
CA LEU A 49 4.41 -18.52 0.96
C LEU A 49 3.14 -19.27 0.54
N LEU A 50 2.01 -18.55 0.42
CA LEU A 50 0.77 -19.10 -0.11
C LEU A 50 0.81 -19.28 -1.66
N GLY A 51 1.92 -18.92 -2.31
CA GLY A 51 2.07 -19.00 -3.76
C GLY A 51 1.16 -18.05 -4.53
N LEU A 52 0.57 -17.04 -3.86
CA LEU A 52 -0.31 -16.08 -4.52
C LEU A 52 0.51 -15.06 -5.30
N PRO A 53 0.16 -14.79 -6.57
CA PRO A 53 0.83 -13.77 -7.36
C PRO A 53 0.54 -12.36 -6.78
N ARG A 54 1.47 -11.42 -7.05
CA ARG A 54 1.29 -10.02 -6.65
C ARG A 54 1.32 -9.76 -5.15
N ALA A 55 2.21 -10.42 -4.40
CA ALA A 55 2.44 -10.16 -2.97
C ALA A 55 2.65 -8.66 -2.65
N MET A 56 3.21 -7.90 -3.58
CA MET A 56 3.37 -6.45 -3.47
C MET A 56 2.04 -5.71 -3.22
N TRP A 57 0.91 -6.23 -3.68
CA TRP A 57 -0.40 -5.62 -3.39
C TRP A 57 -0.75 -5.67 -1.90
N ALA A 58 -0.36 -6.74 -1.21
CA ALA A 58 -0.50 -6.82 0.24
C ALA A 58 0.38 -5.77 0.93
N GLY A 59 1.64 -5.64 0.51
CA GLY A 59 2.55 -4.63 1.05
C GLY A 59 2.00 -3.21 0.89
N ILE A 60 1.55 -2.83 -0.31
CA ILE A 60 0.94 -1.52 -0.58
C ILE A 60 -0.34 -1.31 0.27
N ALA A 61 -1.16 -2.36 0.44
CA ALA A 61 -2.34 -2.27 1.28
C ALA A 61 -1.97 -2.00 2.74
N CYS A 62 -1.04 -2.79 3.29
CA CYS A 62 -0.57 -2.61 4.65
C CYS A 62 0.05 -1.23 4.89
N MET A 63 0.94 -0.77 3.99
CA MET A 63 1.55 0.56 4.09
C MET A 63 0.52 1.69 4.14
N SER A 64 -0.54 1.59 3.36
CA SER A 64 -1.55 2.65 3.28
C SER A 64 -2.49 2.69 4.49
N VAL A 65 -2.60 1.58 5.23
CA VAL A 65 -3.48 1.43 6.41
C VAL A 65 -2.70 1.59 7.71
N CYS A 66 -1.43 1.22 7.74
CA CYS A 66 -0.58 1.31 8.93
C CYS A 66 -0.16 2.76 9.20
N LEU A 67 -1.08 3.55 9.75
CA LEU A 67 -0.84 4.93 10.16
C LEU A 67 -0.25 4.99 11.57
N PRO A 68 0.37 6.14 11.95
CA PRO A 68 0.86 6.34 13.31
C PRO A 68 -0.25 6.22 14.37
N PHE A 69 -1.46 6.69 14.06
CA PHE A 69 -2.63 6.62 14.92
C PHE A 69 -3.55 5.48 14.51
N THR A 70 -3.84 4.58 15.44
CA THR A 70 -4.58 3.33 15.16
C THR A 70 -6.02 3.59 14.71
N GLU A 71 -6.69 4.61 15.28
CA GLU A 71 -8.07 4.95 14.88
C GLU A 71 -8.14 5.41 13.41
N ASP A 72 -7.20 6.24 12.97
CA ASP A 72 -7.10 6.67 11.58
C ASP A 72 -6.82 5.48 10.66
N GLY A 73 -6.02 4.53 11.12
CA GLY A 73 -5.75 3.27 10.43
C GLY A 73 -6.99 2.42 10.23
N LYS A 74 -7.86 2.30 11.25
CA LYS A 74 -9.13 1.57 11.14
C LYS A 74 -10.06 2.19 10.10
N MET A 75 -10.24 3.50 10.12
CA MET A 75 -11.05 4.20 9.13
C MET A 75 -10.49 4.00 7.71
N ARG A 76 -9.17 4.11 7.54
CA ARG A 76 -8.51 3.86 6.26
C ARG A 76 -8.64 2.42 5.79
N ALA A 77 -8.64 1.44 6.69
CA ALA A 77 -8.84 0.03 6.33
C ALA A 77 -10.22 -0.19 5.72
N VAL A 78 -11.25 0.38 6.33
CA VAL A 78 -12.64 0.32 5.81
C VAL A 78 -12.72 1.02 4.45
N ASP A 79 -12.24 2.26 4.36
CA ASP A 79 -12.23 3.02 3.11
C ASP A 79 -11.49 2.25 2.01
N ARG A 80 -10.34 1.65 2.33
CA ARG A 80 -9.58 0.86 1.35
C ARG A 80 -10.35 -0.36 0.88
N GLY A 81 -10.99 -1.10 1.77
CA GLY A 81 -11.80 -2.27 1.42
C GLY A 81 -12.96 -1.90 0.52
N VAL A 82 -13.77 -0.94 0.95
CA VAL A 82 -14.98 -0.48 0.22
C VAL A 82 -14.63 0.11 -1.14
N PHE A 83 -13.69 1.06 -1.20
CA PHE A 83 -13.34 1.74 -2.45
C PHE A 83 -12.47 0.88 -3.38
N ASN A 84 -11.77 -0.13 -2.87
CA ASN A 84 -11.15 -1.14 -3.72
C ASN A 84 -12.21 -2.02 -4.41
N ILE A 85 -13.22 -2.49 -3.68
CA ILE A 85 -14.33 -3.27 -4.26
C ILE A 85 -15.11 -2.42 -5.27
N ALA A 86 -15.41 -1.16 -4.93
CA ALA A 86 -16.06 -0.23 -5.86
C ALA A 86 -15.21 -0.01 -7.12
N GLY A 87 -13.89 0.13 -6.97
CA GLY A 87 -12.94 0.20 -8.09
C GLY A 87 -12.95 -1.06 -8.96
N CYS A 88 -12.99 -2.24 -8.35
CA CYS A 88 -13.12 -3.50 -9.08
C CYS A 88 -14.43 -3.57 -9.89
N ALA A 89 -15.54 -3.16 -9.29
CA ALA A 89 -16.85 -3.14 -9.96
C ALA A 89 -16.86 -2.14 -11.14
N LEU A 90 -16.36 -0.93 -10.93
CA LEU A 90 -16.26 0.08 -12.00
C LEU A 90 -15.31 -0.37 -13.12
N PHE A 91 -14.17 -0.98 -12.77
CA PHE A 91 -13.25 -1.56 -13.75
C PHE A 91 -13.93 -2.63 -14.59
N LEU A 92 -14.68 -3.54 -13.95
CA LEU A 92 -15.42 -4.60 -14.64
C LEU A 92 -16.41 -4.01 -15.65
N VAL A 93 -17.19 -3.01 -15.24
CA VAL A 93 -18.15 -2.33 -16.12
C VAL A 93 -17.45 -1.71 -17.32
N LEU A 94 -16.37 -0.95 -17.11
CA LEU A 94 -15.60 -0.33 -18.17
C LEU A 94 -14.97 -1.39 -19.10
N TYR A 95 -14.45 -2.48 -18.54
CA TYR A 95 -13.82 -3.55 -19.30
C TYR A 95 -14.81 -4.29 -20.22
N LEU A 96 -16.07 -4.41 -19.81
CA LEU A 96 -17.13 -5.05 -20.60
C LEU A 96 -17.70 -4.12 -21.68
N ILE A 97 -17.77 -2.81 -21.43
CA ILE A 97 -18.32 -1.82 -22.37
C ILE A 97 -17.27 -1.47 -23.45
N LEU A 98 -15.99 -1.38 -23.09
CA LEU A 98 -14.96 -0.95 -24.01
C LEU A 98 -14.51 -2.08 -24.95
N PRO A 99 -14.30 -1.77 -26.25
CA PRO A 99 -13.70 -2.71 -27.18
C PRO A 99 -12.27 -3.07 -26.75
N GLU A 100 -11.74 -4.20 -27.22
CA GLU A 100 -10.41 -4.70 -26.82
C GLU A 100 -9.30 -3.67 -27.00
N SER A 101 -9.32 -2.93 -28.09
CA SER A 101 -8.36 -1.86 -28.38
C SER A 101 -8.39 -0.71 -27.35
N GLY A 102 -9.52 -0.49 -26.67
CA GLY A 102 -9.72 0.57 -25.70
C GLY A 102 -9.42 0.16 -24.25
N ARG A 103 -9.30 -1.14 -23.95
CA ARG A 103 -9.12 -1.64 -22.57
C ARG A 103 -7.81 -1.17 -21.91
N SER A 104 -6.76 -0.97 -22.70
CA SER A 104 -5.49 -0.42 -22.20
C SER A 104 -5.63 1.01 -21.66
N MET A 105 -6.58 1.79 -22.19
CA MET A 105 -6.86 3.14 -21.73
C MET A 105 -7.35 3.19 -20.28
N ILE A 106 -8.02 2.14 -19.80
CA ILE A 106 -8.46 2.07 -18.39
C ILE A 106 -7.27 2.18 -17.43
N GLY A 107 -6.14 1.53 -17.78
CA GLY A 107 -4.91 1.63 -16.99
C GLY A 107 -4.31 3.04 -16.97
N ILE A 108 -4.32 3.72 -18.11
CA ILE A 108 -3.86 5.10 -18.25
C ILE A 108 -4.74 6.05 -17.45
N ILE A 109 -6.07 5.92 -17.57
CA ILE A 109 -7.04 6.68 -16.78
C ILE A 109 -6.80 6.45 -15.28
N GLY A 110 -6.53 5.20 -14.89
CA GLY A 110 -6.17 4.85 -13.51
C GLY A 110 -4.93 5.59 -13.02
N GLY A 111 -3.85 5.59 -13.80
CA GLY A 111 -2.61 6.30 -13.46
C GLY A 111 -2.79 7.81 -13.32
N ILE A 112 -3.45 8.43 -14.30
CA ILE A 112 -3.79 9.87 -14.27
C ILE A 112 -4.71 10.18 -13.09
N GLY A 113 -5.75 9.37 -12.89
CA GLY A 113 -6.72 9.54 -11.81
C GLY A 113 -6.08 9.50 -10.42
N VAL A 114 -5.10 8.63 -10.19
CA VAL A 114 -4.32 8.61 -8.92
C VAL A 114 -3.61 9.94 -8.69
N GLY A 115 -2.96 10.49 -9.74
CA GLY A 115 -2.20 11.74 -9.63
C GLY A 115 -3.08 12.96 -9.35
N TYR A 116 -4.29 13.00 -9.90
CA TYR A 116 -5.22 14.12 -9.71
C TYR A 116 -6.19 13.95 -8.54
N SER A 117 -6.23 12.78 -7.91
CA SER A 117 -7.16 12.53 -6.81
C SER A 117 -6.69 13.17 -5.51
N ALA A 118 -7.44 14.16 -5.02
CA ALA A 118 -7.17 14.82 -3.75
C ALA A 118 -7.54 13.96 -2.52
N GLY A 119 -8.43 12.97 -2.67
CA GLY A 119 -8.93 12.14 -1.57
C GLY A 119 -8.49 10.69 -1.66
N TYR A 120 -8.15 10.09 -0.53
CA TYR A 120 -7.73 8.70 -0.42
C TYR A 120 -8.69 7.68 -1.05
N LYS A 121 -9.99 7.94 -0.93
CA LYS A 121 -11.07 7.10 -1.48
C LYS A 121 -10.94 6.96 -3.01
N TRP A 122 -10.86 8.08 -3.70
CA TRP A 122 -10.69 8.10 -5.16
C TRP A 122 -9.33 7.57 -5.60
N GLN A 123 -8.25 7.87 -4.86
CA GLN A 123 -6.94 7.27 -5.12
C GLN A 123 -7.01 5.74 -5.09
N THR A 124 -7.78 5.17 -4.17
CA THR A 124 -7.96 3.71 -4.08
C THR A 124 -8.69 3.15 -5.30
N VAL A 125 -9.75 3.82 -5.76
CA VAL A 125 -10.48 3.44 -6.98
C VAL A 125 -9.56 3.45 -8.20
N PHE A 126 -8.89 4.57 -8.46
CA PHE A 126 -8.04 4.73 -9.65
C PHE A 126 -6.79 3.84 -9.60
N ASN A 127 -6.20 3.64 -8.43
CA ASN A 127 -5.10 2.69 -8.26
C ASN A 127 -5.52 1.25 -8.57
N THR A 128 -6.79 0.93 -8.33
CA THR A 128 -7.35 -0.38 -8.69
C THR A 128 -7.44 -0.55 -10.21
N PHE A 129 -7.74 0.49 -10.97
CA PHE A 129 -7.78 0.46 -12.43
C PHE A 129 -6.41 0.12 -13.04
N GLY A 130 -5.36 0.83 -12.63
CA GLY A 130 -4.00 0.57 -13.10
C GLY A 130 -3.52 -0.84 -12.77
N ALA A 131 -3.80 -1.31 -11.55
CA ALA A 131 -3.42 -2.65 -11.12
C ALA A 131 -4.18 -3.76 -11.88
N LEU A 132 -5.49 -3.59 -12.09
CA LEU A 132 -6.33 -4.56 -12.78
C LEU A 132 -6.05 -4.60 -14.29
N ALA A 133 -5.76 -3.47 -14.94
CA ALA A 133 -5.42 -3.44 -16.36
C ALA A 133 -4.23 -4.35 -16.67
N ILE A 134 -3.19 -4.31 -15.81
CA ILE A 134 -2.01 -5.19 -15.96
C ILE A 134 -2.35 -6.62 -15.55
N ALA A 135 -3.08 -6.83 -14.46
CA ALA A 135 -3.35 -8.18 -13.96
C ALA A 135 -4.31 -8.94 -14.87
N ALA A 136 -5.31 -8.27 -15.44
CA ALA A 136 -6.26 -8.89 -16.36
C ALA A 136 -5.61 -9.42 -17.64
N SER A 137 -4.55 -8.74 -18.13
CA SER A 137 -3.78 -9.23 -19.27
C SER A 137 -2.90 -10.44 -18.96
N LEU A 138 -2.50 -10.64 -17.68
CA LEU A 138 -1.61 -11.72 -17.25
C LEU A 138 -2.37 -12.96 -16.75
N PHE A 139 -3.44 -12.76 -16.02
CA PHE A 139 -4.15 -13.84 -15.30
C PHE A 139 -5.60 -14.02 -15.77
N GLY A 140 -6.07 -13.18 -16.68
CA GLY A 140 -7.48 -13.07 -17.03
C GLY A 140 -8.29 -12.25 -16.03
N LEU A 141 -9.43 -11.72 -16.50
CA LEU A 141 -10.25 -10.80 -15.73
C LEU A 141 -10.78 -11.37 -14.40
N PRO A 142 -11.37 -12.60 -14.34
CA PRO A 142 -11.93 -13.10 -13.09
C PRO A 142 -10.87 -13.26 -12.01
N MET A 143 -9.72 -13.84 -12.35
CA MET A 143 -8.63 -14.06 -11.40
C MET A 143 -8.03 -12.73 -10.92
N ALA A 144 -7.88 -11.75 -11.82
CA ALA A 144 -7.38 -10.43 -11.47
C ALA A 144 -8.31 -9.72 -10.46
N LEU A 145 -9.62 -9.79 -10.65
CA LEU A 145 -10.62 -9.22 -9.74
C LEU A 145 -10.58 -9.89 -8.36
N LEU A 146 -10.55 -11.22 -8.31
CA LEU A 146 -10.49 -11.99 -7.06
C LEU A 146 -9.21 -11.69 -6.28
N LEU A 147 -8.07 -11.72 -6.96
CA LEU A 147 -6.78 -11.42 -6.33
C LEU A 147 -6.74 -9.97 -5.82
N ARG A 148 -7.22 -9.01 -6.62
CA ARG A 148 -7.17 -7.59 -6.24
C ARG A 148 -8.05 -7.30 -5.03
N SER A 149 -9.29 -7.73 -5.03
CA SER A 149 -10.21 -7.53 -3.91
C SER A 149 -9.77 -8.34 -2.70
N GLY A 150 -9.49 -9.63 -2.86
CA GLY A 150 -9.11 -10.53 -1.78
C GLY A 150 -7.85 -10.07 -1.05
N ILE A 151 -6.74 -9.85 -1.78
CA ILE A 151 -5.48 -9.43 -1.16
C ILE A 151 -5.62 -8.07 -0.47
N ASN A 152 -6.33 -7.09 -1.07
CA ASN A 152 -6.48 -5.78 -0.44
C ASN A 152 -7.34 -5.82 0.82
N VAL A 153 -8.45 -6.55 0.83
CA VAL A 153 -9.32 -6.68 2.00
C VAL A 153 -8.60 -7.43 3.12
N THR A 154 -8.01 -8.59 2.81
CA THR A 154 -7.30 -9.39 3.82
C THR A 154 -6.07 -8.68 4.39
N ALA A 155 -5.27 -7.99 3.56
CA ALA A 155 -4.13 -7.23 4.02
C ALA A 155 -4.53 -6.01 4.87
N SER A 156 -5.63 -5.34 4.53
CA SER A 156 -6.16 -4.23 5.34
C SER A 156 -6.60 -4.73 6.71
N LEU A 157 -7.34 -5.85 6.76
CA LEU A 157 -7.80 -6.46 7.99
C LEU A 157 -6.62 -6.96 8.84
N TYR A 158 -5.65 -7.62 8.21
CA TYR A 158 -4.41 -8.06 8.85
C TYR A 158 -3.68 -6.89 9.53
N THR A 159 -3.57 -5.75 8.84
CA THR A 159 -2.92 -4.56 9.39
C THR A 159 -3.65 -4.03 10.62
N VAL A 160 -4.99 -3.99 10.61
CA VAL A 160 -5.78 -3.55 11.77
C VAL A 160 -5.55 -4.48 12.96
N VAL A 161 -5.58 -5.80 12.74
CA VAL A 161 -5.32 -6.79 13.80
C VAL A 161 -3.91 -6.62 14.38
N CYS A 162 -2.90 -6.51 13.52
CA CYS A 162 -1.51 -6.30 13.96
C CYS A 162 -1.33 -4.98 14.73
N ASN A 163 -1.99 -3.91 14.30
CA ASN A 163 -1.94 -2.63 15.04
C ASN A 163 -2.50 -2.80 16.45
N VAL A 164 -3.67 -3.43 16.59
CA VAL A 164 -4.29 -3.67 17.91
C VAL A 164 -3.40 -4.54 18.78
N VAL A 165 -2.85 -5.63 18.26
CA VAL A 165 -1.95 -6.52 19.01
C VAL A 165 -0.68 -5.79 19.44
N TYR A 166 -0.10 -4.97 18.56
CA TYR A 166 1.09 -4.19 18.88
C TYR A 166 0.82 -3.18 19.99
N ASP A 167 -0.28 -2.43 19.90
CA ASP A 167 -0.66 -1.43 20.91
C ASP A 167 -0.93 -2.08 22.27
N LEU A 168 -1.59 -3.26 22.30
CA LEU A 168 -1.79 -4.03 23.53
C LEU A 168 -0.47 -4.52 24.12
N SER A 169 0.50 -4.93 23.28
CA SER A 169 1.81 -5.37 23.78
C SER A 169 2.62 -4.25 24.44
N LEU A 170 2.49 -3.02 23.96
CA LEU A 170 3.16 -1.86 24.57
C LEU A 170 2.58 -1.49 25.93
N ILE A 171 1.28 -1.66 26.15
CA ILE A 171 0.62 -1.40 27.44
C ILE A 171 1.12 -2.38 28.53
N HIS A 172 1.52 -3.60 28.16
CA HIS A 172 2.02 -4.60 29.11
C HIS A 172 3.51 -4.43 29.46
N ILE A 173 4.24 -3.59 28.74
CA ILE A 173 5.69 -3.36 28.96
C ILE A 173 5.94 -2.03 29.69
N SER A 174 4.96 -1.15 29.79
CA SER A 174 5.01 0.11 30.55
C SER A 174 4.56 -0.08 31.99
#